data_c8e9db249c777d1faed84e6eb73f7bb6
#
_entry.id   c8e9db249c777d1faed84e6eb73f7bb6
#
_cell.length_a   1.000
_cell.length_b   1.000
_cell.length_c   1.000
_cell.angle_alpha   90.00
_cell.angle_beta   90.00
_cell.angle_gamma   90.00
#
_symmetry.space_group_name_H-M   'P 1'
#
loop_
_entity.id
_entity.type
_entity.pdbx_description
1 polymer ?
#
loop_
_entity_poly.entity_id
_entity_poly.type
_entity_poly.pdbx_seq_one_letter_code
_entity_poly.pdbx_strand_id
1 'polypeptide(L)'
;MIDEKRIQENLQLFSFPRIFGTADEKKAYHLAKDKIGLLKINVNSQEFNFSNFYSIVYPKIVFTIIFTIILLYFINFKGYIQDLIVLILITVLILVVILSKRFNSLRLGKKFNSQNIYAKFDSNKMESQLFDNKKNVILIAHLDSKGQRIHIVNRVKNFILWTISFILLVVIIILKNVIFTQYALLFYILGVLPLALNFFSCVVIVFNNTNNDSDGALDDASGIVCILELLNYYSNCNQERSLKNMDLWFVLTGAEECGTQGIRNFYKIIKGNINRNQTIVLNFDSIGKNLDFVKFGVFMHKKKILTVFKRQSEKYSLKTDTRRVLFGVHTDGYFLAKRGYQGIEFGDYDSYKYLHSSKDTIDKIDPLLLKKLCEIVIDSMSEIDNLK
;
A
#
# COMPACT_ATOMS: atom_id res chain seq x y z
N MET A 1 16.27 -6.19 24.20
CA MET A 1 15.46 -7.38 23.84
C MET A 1 14.09 -6.93 23.38
N ILE A 2 13.48 -7.68 22.45
CA ILE A 2 12.08 -7.47 22.03
C ILE A 2 11.16 -7.86 23.19
N ASP A 3 10.19 -7.01 23.50
CA ASP A 3 9.33 -7.15 24.67
C ASP A 3 7.85 -7.18 24.26
N GLU A 4 7.19 -8.31 24.54
CA GLU A 4 5.79 -8.54 24.22
C GLU A 4 4.83 -7.59 24.95
N LYS A 5 5.12 -7.26 26.23
CA LYS A 5 4.30 -6.34 26.99
C LYS A 5 4.34 -4.93 26.39
N ARG A 6 5.52 -4.46 25.97
CA ARG A 6 5.67 -3.17 25.29
C ARG A 6 4.97 -3.16 23.92
N ILE A 7 4.98 -4.31 23.21
CA ILE A 7 4.20 -4.50 21.98
C ILE A 7 2.71 -4.30 22.26
N GLN A 8 2.16 -4.96 23.29
CA GLN A 8 0.75 -4.83 23.68
C GLN A 8 0.38 -3.39 24.07
N GLU A 9 1.20 -2.74 24.89
CA GLU A 9 1.00 -1.35 25.28
C GLU A 9 1.00 -0.40 24.07
N ASN A 10 1.92 -0.58 23.14
CA ASN A 10 1.98 0.22 21.93
C ASN A 10 0.82 -0.09 20.96
N LEU A 11 0.37 -1.34 20.84
CA LEU A 11 -0.83 -1.67 20.07
C LEU A 11 -2.05 -0.92 20.60
N GLN A 12 -2.26 -0.90 21.91
CA GLN A 12 -3.35 -0.13 22.54
C GLN A 12 -3.22 1.38 22.26
N LEU A 13 -1.99 1.89 22.29
CA LEU A 13 -1.70 3.30 22.08
C LEU A 13 -1.99 3.76 20.64
N PHE A 14 -1.71 2.91 19.63
CA PHE A 14 -1.84 3.26 18.22
C PHE A 14 -3.13 2.75 17.55
N SER A 15 -3.93 1.91 18.23
CA SER A 15 -5.19 1.41 17.69
C SER A 15 -6.33 2.38 17.99
N PHE A 16 -6.47 3.40 17.15
CA PHE A 16 -7.57 4.37 17.16
C PHE A 16 -7.78 4.93 15.74
N PRO A 17 -8.98 5.41 15.40
CA PRO A 17 -9.24 6.02 14.11
C PRO A 17 -8.30 7.20 13.85
N ARG A 18 -7.55 7.15 12.74
CA ARG A 18 -6.51 8.14 12.41
C ARG A 18 -6.39 8.37 10.91
N ILE A 19 -7.54 8.68 10.27
CA ILE A 19 -7.57 8.87 8.82
C ILE A 19 -6.62 10.00 8.40
N PHE A 20 -5.99 9.82 7.25
CA PHE A 20 -5.01 10.74 6.67
C PHE A 20 -5.47 12.22 6.67
N GLY A 21 -4.55 13.13 6.92
CA GLY A 21 -4.76 14.58 6.88
C GLY A 21 -5.65 15.13 7.99
N THR A 22 -5.87 14.38 9.07
CA THR A 22 -6.66 14.80 10.23
C THR A 22 -5.79 15.08 11.46
N ALA A 23 -6.43 15.63 12.50
CA ALA A 23 -5.79 15.80 13.80
C ALA A 23 -5.40 14.46 14.44
N ASP A 24 -6.14 13.39 14.14
CA ASP A 24 -5.88 12.04 14.68
C ASP A 24 -4.63 11.42 14.04
N GLU A 25 -4.42 11.56 12.72
CA GLU A 25 -3.14 11.17 12.09
C GLU A 25 -1.98 11.97 12.71
N LYS A 26 -2.16 13.27 12.91
CA LYS A 26 -1.15 14.11 13.55
C LYS A 26 -0.88 13.69 15.00
N LYS A 27 -1.91 13.22 15.73
CA LYS A 27 -1.76 12.63 17.06
C LYS A 27 -0.89 11.36 17.00
N ALA A 28 -1.14 10.44 16.04
CA ALA A 28 -0.31 9.25 15.84
C ALA A 28 1.15 9.61 15.54
N TYR A 29 1.36 10.62 14.69
CA TYR A 29 2.70 11.17 14.43
C TYR A 29 3.38 11.65 15.71
N HIS A 30 2.72 12.44 16.58
CA HIS A 30 3.32 12.93 17.82
C HIS A 30 3.62 11.77 18.79
N LEU A 31 2.70 10.83 18.95
CA LEU A 31 2.91 9.64 19.77
C LEU A 31 4.14 8.84 19.31
N ALA A 32 4.29 8.63 18.00
CA ALA A 32 5.45 7.94 17.45
C ALA A 32 6.74 8.74 17.70
N LYS A 33 6.71 10.06 17.46
CA LYS A 33 7.84 10.95 17.67
C LYS A 33 8.29 10.96 19.13
N ASP A 34 7.35 11.00 20.08
CA ASP A 34 7.63 10.96 21.51
C ASP A 34 8.25 9.62 21.92
N LYS A 35 7.68 8.49 21.46
CA LYS A 35 8.24 7.15 21.72
C LYS A 35 9.67 7.01 21.19
N ILE A 36 9.94 7.51 19.99
CA ILE A 36 11.27 7.49 19.40
C ILE A 36 12.21 8.45 20.14
N GLY A 37 11.72 9.61 20.55
CA GLY A 37 12.49 10.60 21.33
C GLY A 37 13.04 10.06 22.65
N LEU A 38 12.30 9.14 23.30
CA LEU A 38 12.78 8.46 24.53
C LEU A 38 14.04 7.62 24.31
N LEU A 39 14.31 7.20 23.08
CA LEU A 39 15.47 6.39 22.73
C LEU A 39 16.75 7.22 22.52
N LYS A 40 16.66 8.54 22.63
CA LYS A 40 17.79 9.49 22.47
C LYS A 40 18.51 9.35 21.12
N ILE A 41 17.78 9.01 20.07
CA ILE A 41 18.30 8.90 18.70
C ILE A 41 17.92 10.12 17.88
N ASN A 42 18.69 10.39 16.82
CA ASN A 42 18.39 11.49 15.92
C ASN A 42 17.20 11.12 15.01
N VAL A 43 16.13 11.89 15.14
CA VAL A 43 14.87 11.68 14.42
C VAL A 43 14.64 12.82 13.46
N ASN A 44 14.37 12.48 12.21
CA ASN A 44 14.02 13.43 11.17
C ASN A 44 12.52 13.41 10.90
N SER A 45 11.98 14.56 10.59
CA SER A 45 10.58 14.75 10.19
C SER A 45 10.51 15.36 8.80
N GLN A 46 9.59 14.89 7.98
CA GLN A 46 9.33 15.42 6.66
C GLN A 46 7.86 15.78 6.52
N GLU A 47 7.56 17.07 6.49
CA GLU A 47 6.20 17.55 6.21
C GLU A 47 5.95 17.61 4.70
N PHE A 48 4.72 17.29 4.30
CA PHE A 48 4.30 17.38 2.90
C PHE A 48 2.81 17.66 2.74
N ASN A 49 2.50 18.30 1.62
CA ASN A 49 1.13 18.55 1.19
C ASN A 49 0.73 17.56 0.11
N PHE A 50 -0.52 17.08 0.16
CA PHE A 50 -1.07 16.17 -0.83
C PHE A 50 -2.54 16.46 -1.11
N SER A 51 -3.11 15.77 -2.07
CA SER A 51 -4.51 15.85 -2.46
C SER A 51 -5.12 14.46 -2.52
N ASN A 52 -6.39 14.35 -2.13
CA ASN A 52 -7.15 13.10 -2.23
C ASN A 52 -7.73 12.84 -3.64
N PHE A 53 -7.44 13.70 -4.59
CA PHE A 53 -8.02 13.60 -5.94
C PHE A 53 -7.73 12.25 -6.59
N TYR A 54 -6.47 11.82 -6.56
CA TYR A 54 -6.02 10.59 -7.22
C TYR A 54 -6.62 9.32 -6.60
N SER A 55 -6.71 9.25 -5.28
CA SER A 55 -7.17 8.06 -4.56
C SER A 55 -8.70 7.95 -4.48
N ILE A 56 -9.41 9.10 -4.46
CA ILE A 56 -10.86 9.12 -4.22
C ILE A 56 -11.66 9.60 -5.44
N VAL A 57 -11.27 10.72 -6.05
CA VAL A 57 -12.07 11.36 -7.11
C VAL A 57 -11.78 10.74 -8.48
N TYR A 58 -10.52 10.54 -8.80
CA TYR A 58 -10.07 10.01 -10.07
C TYR A 58 -10.73 8.68 -10.47
N PRO A 59 -10.77 7.63 -9.61
CA PRO A 59 -11.42 6.39 -9.98
C PRO A 59 -12.90 6.59 -10.34
N LYS A 60 -13.62 7.42 -9.59
CA LYS A 60 -15.04 7.72 -9.83
C LYS A 60 -15.24 8.32 -11.22
N ILE A 61 -14.41 9.30 -11.60
CA ILE A 61 -14.45 9.92 -12.94
C ILE A 61 -14.17 8.89 -14.02
N VAL A 62 -13.11 8.09 -13.87
CA VAL A 62 -12.69 7.09 -14.88
C VAL A 62 -13.79 6.06 -15.12
N PHE A 63 -14.34 5.46 -14.05
CA PHE A 63 -15.39 4.45 -14.18
C PHE A 63 -16.67 5.03 -14.80
N THR A 64 -17.03 6.26 -14.43
CA THR A 64 -18.20 6.96 -15.01
C THR A 64 -18.00 7.21 -16.51
N ILE A 65 -16.83 7.71 -16.92
CA ILE A 65 -16.54 7.95 -18.35
C ILE A 65 -16.56 6.65 -19.15
N ILE A 66 -15.92 5.60 -18.65
CA ILE A 66 -15.89 4.29 -19.33
C ILE A 66 -17.32 3.75 -19.49
N PHE A 67 -18.14 3.80 -18.44
CA PHE A 67 -19.53 3.39 -18.51
C PHE A 67 -20.31 4.19 -19.55
N THR A 68 -20.14 5.52 -19.58
CA THR A 68 -20.82 6.39 -20.54
C THR A 68 -20.44 6.05 -21.98
N ILE A 69 -19.15 5.79 -22.26
CA ILE A 69 -18.67 5.38 -23.58
C ILE A 69 -19.34 4.06 -24.00
N ILE A 70 -19.37 3.07 -23.11
CA ILE A 70 -20.01 1.77 -23.36
C ILE A 70 -21.49 1.93 -23.63
N LEU A 71 -22.18 2.74 -22.83
CA LEU A 71 -23.60 3.01 -22.99
C LEU A 71 -23.90 3.63 -24.36
N LEU A 72 -23.12 4.61 -24.78
CA LEU A 72 -23.27 5.25 -26.09
C LEU A 72 -23.11 4.25 -27.24
N TYR A 73 -22.10 3.40 -27.22
CA TYR A 73 -21.91 2.36 -28.25
C TYR A 73 -22.95 1.22 -28.14
N PHE A 74 -23.45 0.95 -26.96
CA PHE A 74 -24.52 -0.03 -26.78
C PHE A 74 -25.85 0.48 -27.39
N ILE A 75 -26.23 1.74 -27.15
CA ILE A 75 -27.43 2.36 -27.73
C ILE A 75 -27.26 2.56 -29.23
N ASN A 76 -26.06 2.91 -29.67
CA ASN A 76 -25.70 3.11 -31.10
C ASN A 76 -26.58 4.15 -31.81
N PHE A 77 -26.50 5.37 -31.36
CA PHE A 77 -27.15 6.54 -31.98
C PHE A 77 -26.55 6.88 -33.35
N LYS A 78 -26.32 6.05 -34.22
CA LYS A 78 -25.73 6.22 -35.55
C LYS A 78 -25.54 7.69 -35.98
N GLY A 79 -24.29 8.19 -35.97
CA GLY A 79 -23.98 9.53 -36.45
C GLY A 79 -22.71 10.13 -35.85
N TYR A 80 -22.15 11.10 -36.60
CA TYR A 80 -20.90 11.79 -36.23
C TYR A 80 -20.97 12.50 -34.85
N ILE A 81 -22.15 12.83 -34.34
CA ILE A 81 -22.33 13.43 -33.02
C ILE A 81 -21.93 12.45 -31.92
N GLN A 82 -22.32 11.17 -32.02
CA GLN A 82 -21.91 10.15 -31.06
C GLN A 82 -20.38 9.97 -31.05
N ASP A 83 -19.80 9.88 -32.26
CA ASP A 83 -18.35 9.69 -32.39
C ASP A 83 -17.59 10.89 -31.87
N LEU A 84 -18.09 12.11 -32.07
CA LEU A 84 -17.52 13.33 -31.47
C LEU A 84 -17.59 13.32 -29.94
N ILE A 85 -18.72 12.95 -29.36
CA ILE A 85 -18.86 12.86 -27.87
C ILE A 85 -17.88 11.82 -27.32
N VAL A 86 -17.82 10.64 -27.96
CA VAL A 86 -16.88 9.58 -27.52
C VAL A 86 -15.43 10.03 -27.65
N LEU A 87 -15.07 10.74 -28.73
CA LEU A 87 -13.73 11.29 -28.92
C LEU A 87 -13.38 12.29 -27.78
N ILE A 88 -14.33 13.16 -27.42
CA ILE A 88 -14.16 14.09 -26.29
C ILE A 88 -13.96 13.32 -24.99
N LEU A 89 -14.80 12.31 -24.71
CA LEU A 89 -14.69 11.52 -23.48
C LEU A 89 -13.35 10.76 -23.39
N ILE A 90 -12.89 10.17 -24.50
CA ILE A 90 -11.58 9.52 -24.57
C ILE A 90 -10.46 10.54 -24.36
N THR A 91 -10.55 11.72 -24.97
CA THR A 91 -9.57 12.79 -24.79
C THR A 91 -9.51 13.24 -23.34
N VAL A 92 -10.67 13.44 -22.69
CA VAL A 92 -10.73 13.76 -21.25
C VAL A 92 -10.11 12.63 -20.42
N LEU A 93 -10.40 11.36 -20.72
CA LEU A 93 -9.82 10.22 -20.04
C LEU A 93 -8.28 10.19 -20.16
N ILE A 94 -7.76 10.40 -21.37
CA ILE A 94 -6.31 10.48 -21.62
C ILE A 94 -5.70 11.65 -20.86
N LEU A 95 -6.29 12.82 -20.91
CA LEU A 95 -5.82 13.99 -20.15
C LEU A 95 -5.80 13.71 -18.66
N VAL A 96 -6.88 13.13 -18.13
CA VAL A 96 -6.97 12.76 -16.71
C VAL A 96 -5.88 11.74 -16.34
N VAL A 97 -5.57 10.76 -17.19
CA VAL A 97 -4.47 9.78 -16.99
C VAL A 97 -3.10 10.46 -17.04
N ILE A 98 -2.85 11.34 -18.02
CA ILE A 98 -1.57 12.07 -18.13
C ILE A 98 -1.37 13.00 -16.94
N LEU A 99 -2.40 13.75 -16.59
CA LEU A 99 -2.39 14.66 -15.46
C LEU A 99 -2.25 13.89 -14.13
N SER A 100 -2.74 12.64 -14.04
CA SER A 100 -2.58 11.82 -12.83
C SER A 100 -1.12 11.62 -12.41
N LYS A 101 -0.19 11.66 -13.33
CA LYS A 101 1.25 11.59 -13.04
C LYS A 101 1.80 12.88 -12.43
N ARG A 102 1.07 14.00 -12.53
CA ARG A 102 1.48 15.35 -12.07
C ARG A 102 0.57 15.93 -10.98
N PHE A 103 -0.35 15.15 -10.41
CA PHE A 103 -1.41 15.68 -9.51
C PHE A 103 -0.92 16.38 -8.26
N ASN A 104 0.24 16.01 -7.72
CA ASN A 104 0.81 16.75 -6.60
C ASN A 104 1.13 18.22 -6.96
N SER A 105 1.30 18.52 -8.27
CA SER A 105 1.53 19.87 -8.76
C SER A 105 0.26 20.63 -9.15
N LEU A 106 -0.83 19.91 -9.50
CA LEU A 106 -2.03 20.52 -10.09
C LEU A 106 -3.07 21.00 -9.08
N ARG A 107 -2.87 20.83 -7.78
CA ARG A 107 -3.74 21.35 -6.72
C ARG A 107 -5.23 21.00 -6.86
N LEU A 108 -5.58 19.91 -7.59
CA LEU A 108 -6.96 19.44 -7.72
C LEU A 108 -7.40 18.64 -6.48
N GLY A 109 -8.69 18.71 -6.14
CA GLY A 109 -9.27 18.03 -4.99
C GLY A 109 -9.02 18.74 -3.65
N LYS A 110 -9.44 18.10 -2.55
CA LYS A 110 -9.22 18.61 -1.19
C LYS A 110 -7.75 18.42 -0.83
N LYS A 111 -7.14 19.47 -0.27
CA LYS A 111 -5.73 19.46 0.16
C LYS A 111 -5.64 19.07 1.61
N PHE A 112 -4.57 18.35 1.92
CA PHE A 112 -4.23 17.89 3.25
C PHE A 112 -2.74 18.06 3.50
N ASN A 113 -2.37 18.07 4.77
CA ASN A 113 -0.99 18.02 5.24
C ASN A 113 -0.78 16.71 5.97
N SER A 114 0.39 16.11 5.81
CA SER A 114 0.83 14.95 6.58
C SER A 114 2.33 14.97 6.78
N GLN A 115 2.85 13.99 7.51
CA GLN A 115 4.24 13.95 7.94
C GLN A 115 4.78 12.52 7.91
N ASN A 116 6.05 12.39 7.52
CA ASN A 116 6.83 11.19 7.74
C ASN A 116 7.76 11.39 8.94
N ILE A 117 8.06 10.31 9.65
CA ILE A 117 9.14 10.23 10.63
C ILE A 117 10.15 9.21 10.14
N TYR A 118 11.42 9.54 10.22
CA TYR A 118 12.45 8.56 9.92
C TYR A 118 13.70 8.75 10.78
N ALA A 119 14.33 7.63 11.12
CA ALA A 119 15.63 7.58 11.78
C ALA A 119 16.59 6.73 10.96
N LYS A 120 17.87 7.08 10.99
CA LYS A 120 18.91 6.35 10.29
C LYS A 120 19.99 5.94 11.27
N PHE A 121 20.40 4.68 11.18
CA PHE A 121 21.58 4.16 11.84
C PHE A 121 22.63 3.83 10.80
N ASP A 122 23.78 4.46 10.92
CA ASP A 122 24.91 4.20 10.02
C ASP A 122 25.69 2.96 10.48
N SER A 123 26.14 2.16 9.53
CA SER A 123 27.02 1.03 9.81
C SER A 123 28.38 1.49 10.35
N ASN A 124 28.96 0.73 11.29
CA ASN A 124 30.20 1.09 11.98
C ASN A 124 31.48 1.02 11.14
N LYS A 125 31.42 0.72 9.86
CA LYS A 125 32.63 0.70 9.01
C LYS A 125 33.07 2.10 8.61
N MET A 126 34.16 2.54 9.23
CA MET A 126 34.93 3.73 8.86
C MET A 126 35.59 3.63 7.45
N GLU A 127 35.53 2.51 6.78
CA GLU A 127 36.39 2.22 5.60
C GLU A 127 35.73 2.17 4.23
N SER A 128 34.45 2.45 4.09
CA SER A 128 33.85 2.48 2.73
C SER A 128 33.55 3.91 2.28
N GLN A 129 34.59 4.64 1.91
CA GLN A 129 34.50 5.99 1.28
C GLN A 129 33.94 5.96 -0.17
N LEU A 130 33.52 4.82 -0.68
CA LEU A 130 32.87 4.71 -1.98
C LEU A 130 31.36 4.48 -1.78
N PHE A 131 30.58 5.53 -1.99
CA PHE A 131 29.10 5.55 -1.94
C PHE A 131 28.43 4.42 -2.72
N ASP A 132 29.10 3.81 -3.68
CA ASP A 132 28.53 2.81 -4.60
C ASP A 132 28.37 1.42 -4.00
N ASN A 133 29.00 1.08 -2.87
CA ASN A 133 28.98 -0.27 -2.31
C ASN A 133 28.24 -0.42 -0.96
N LYS A 134 27.65 0.65 -0.46
CA LYS A 134 26.98 0.62 0.85
C LYS A 134 25.60 -0.04 0.77
N LYS A 135 25.39 -1.13 1.52
CA LYS A 135 24.08 -1.78 1.62
C LYS A 135 23.16 -0.98 2.53
N ASN A 136 21.88 -0.91 2.20
CA ASN A 136 20.86 -0.25 3.01
C ASN A 136 19.68 -1.20 3.28
N VAL A 137 19.05 -1.05 4.44
CA VAL A 137 17.77 -1.68 4.76
C VAL A 137 16.79 -0.58 5.15
N ILE A 138 15.64 -0.56 4.50
CA ILE A 138 14.56 0.39 4.81
C ILE A 138 13.40 -0.42 5.39
N LEU A 139 13.09 -0.16 6.66
CA LEU A 139 11.99 -0.75 7.40
C LEU A 139 10.86 0.28 7.42
N ILE A 140 9.67 -0.09 6.95
CA ILE A 140 8.57 0.84 6.69
C ILE A 140 7.28 0.32 7.32
N ALA A 141 6.51 1.23 7.92
CA ALA A 141 5.11 1.08 8.30
C ALA A 141 4.41 2.43 8.12
N HIS A 142 3.07 2.47 8.16
CA HIS A 142 2.37 3.73 7.99
C HIS A 142 1.55 4.17 9.22
N LEU A 143 1.41 5.50 9.37
CA LEU A 143 0.83 6.12 10.57
C LEU A 143 -0.70 6.25 10.49
N ASP A 144 -1.25 6.42 9.29
CA ASP A 144 -2.67 6.64 9.09
C ASP A 144 -3.46 5.32 9.07
N SER A 145 -4.76 5.41 9.23
CA SER A 145 -5.72 4.32 9.03
C SER A 145 -6.86 4.81 8.14
N LYS A 146 -7.67 3.88 7.64
CA LYS A 146 -8.80 4.23 6.79
C LYS A 146 -9.97 3.29 7.03
N GLY A 147 -11.15 3.86 7.29
CA GLY A 147 -12.41 3.19 7.10
C GLY A 147 -12.97 3.39 5.69
N GLN A 148 -13.80 2.47 5.22
CA GLN A 148 -14.53 2.58 3.96
C GLN A 148 -15.98 2.11 4.11
N ARG A 149 -16.88 2.86 3.49
CA ARG A 149 -18.32 2.56 3.51
C ARG A 149 -18.63 1.15 3.02
N ILE A 150 -17.94 0.69 1.98
CA ILE A 150 -18.14 -0.64 1.40
C ILE A 150 -16.97 -1.52 1.80
N HIS A 151 -17.30 -2.61 2.46
CA HIS A 151 -16.33 -3.60 2.94
C HIS A 151 -15.42 -4.10 1.81
N ILE A 152 -14.13 -4.31 2.11
CA ILE A 152 -13.09 -4.62 1.12
C ILE A 152 -13.43 -5.85 0.26
N VAL A 153 -13.97 -6.91 0.85
CA VAL A 153 -14.38 -8.13 0.12
C VAL A 153 -15.46 -7.82 -0.92
N ASN A 154 -16.43 -6.97 -0.56
CA ASN A 154 -17.50 -6.56 -1.47
C ASN A 154 -16.98 -5.65 -2.57
N ARG A 155 -15.98 -4.82 -2.30
CA ARG A 155 -15.30 -3.99 -3.33
C ARG A 155 -14.57 -4.85 -4.35
N VAL A 156 -13.86 -5.88 -3.89
CA VAL A 156 -13.17 -6.83 -4.79
C VAL A 156 -14.17 -7.58 -5.63
N LYS A 157 -15.25 -8.12 -5.04
CA LYS A 157 -16.33 -8.78 -5.78
C LYS A 157 -16.97 -7.85 -6.81
N ASN A 158 -17.24 -6.59 -6.41
CA ASN A 158 -17.81 -5.60 -7.30
C ASN A 158 -16.88 -5.24 -8.48
N PHE A 159 -15.58 -5.15 -8.23
CA PHE A 159 -14.59 -4.92 -9.29
C PHE A 159 -14.52 -6.10 -10.28
N ILE A 160 -14.60 -7.32 -9.80
CA ILE A 160 -14.67 -8.53 -10.64
C ILE A 160 -15.95 -8.50 -11.48
N LEU A 161 -17.10 -8.20 -10.85
CA LEU A 161 -18.39 -8.08 -11.54
C LEU A 161 -18.35 -7.01 -12.64
N TRP A 162 -17.79 -5.83 -12.32
CA TRP A 162 -17.57 -4.76 -13.29
C TRP A 162 -16.71 -5.23 -14.46
N THR A 163 -15.59 -5.91 -14.19
CA THR A 163 -14.69 -6.39 -15.24
C THR A 163 -15.35 -7.40 -16.16
N ILE A 164 -16.07 -8.38 -15.61
CA ILE A 164 -16.77 -9.41 -16.39
C ILE A 164 -17.86 -8.77 -17.24
N SER A 165 -18.71 -7.93 -16.64
CA SER A 165 -19.79 -7.25 -17.37
C SER A 165 -19.26 -6.30 -18.43
N PHE A 166 -18.13 -5.62 -18.19
CA PHE A 166 -17.44 -4.78 -19.16
C PHE A 166 -16.99 -5.59 -20.37
N ILE A 167 -16.29 -6.72 -20.17
CA ILE A 167 -15.82 -7.58 -21.27
C ILE A 167 -17.00 -8.11 -22.10
N LEU A 168 -18.05 -8.59 -21.42
CA LEU A 168 -19.26 -9.07 -22.12
C LEU A 168 -19.90 -7.97 -22.95
N LEU A 169 -20.02 -6.74 -22.43
CA LEU A 169 -20.56 -5.61 -23.17
C LEU A 169 -19.72 -5.25 -24.41
N VAL A 170 -18.39 -5.24 -24.27
CA VAL A 170 -17.49 -4.98 -25.41
C VAL A 170 -17.70 -6.03 -26.51
N VAL A 171 -17.78 -7.32 -26.15
CA VAL A 171 -18.05 -8.40 -27.11
C VAL A 171 -19.42 -8.21 -27.77
N ILE A 172 -20.48 -7.97 -27.00
CA ILE A 172 -21.84 -7.75 -27.52
C ILE A 172 -21.88 -6.55 -28.47
N ILE A 173 -21.22 -5.43 -28.13
CA ILE A 173 -21.15 -4.23 -28.95
C ILE A 173 -20.49 -4.54 -30.31
N ILE A 174 -19.36 -5.27 -30.30
CA ILE A 174 -18.65 -5.67 -31.51
C ILE A 174 -19.54 -6.59 -32.36
N LEU A 175 -20.13 -7.62 -31.76
CA LEU A 175 -21.02 -8.55 -32.49
C LEU A 175 -22.23 -7.82 -33.10
N LYS A 176 -22.87 -6.94 -32.32
CA LYS A 176 -24.05 -6.19 -32.76
C LYS A 176 -23.76 -5.16 -33.85
N ASN A 177 -22.68 -4.39 -33.71
CA ASN A 177 -22.46 -3.22 -34.55
C ASN A 177 -21.55 -3.50 -35.76
N VAL A 178 -20.76 -4.59 -35.74
CA VAL A 178 -19.74 -4.88 -36.76
C VAL A 178 -20.01 -6.21 -37.49
N ILE A 179 -20.22 -7.30 -36.72
CA ILE A 179 -20.21 -8.66 -37.27
C ILE A 179 -21.62 -9.12 -37.71
N PHE A 180 -22.60 -9.01 -36.81
CA PHE A 180 -23.95 -9.56 -37.02
C PHE A 180 -25.01 -8.46 -36.91
N THR A 181 -24.86 -7.41 -37.69
CA THR A 181 -25.75 -6.23 -37.65
C THR A 181 -27.23 -6.53 -37.91
N GLN A 182 -27.52 -7.59 -38.69
CA GLN A 182 -28.88 -8.07 -38.96
C GLN A 182 -29.58 -8.64 -37.69
N TYR A 183 -28.83 -9.06 -36.69
CA TYR A 183 -29.36 -9.61 -35.42
C TYR A 183 -29.30 -8.60 -34.27
N ALA A 184 -29.25 -7.31 -34.56
CA ALA A 184 -29.07 -6.25 -33.58
C ALA A 184 -30.05 -6.35 -32.39
N LEU A 185 -31.33 -6.70 -32.64
CA LEU A 185 -32.34 -6.85 -31.59
C LEU A 185 -31.96 -7.95 -30.59
N LEU A 186 -31.44 -9.10 -31.04
CA LEU A 186 -30.98 -10.18 -30.19
C LEU A 186 -29.86 -9.69 -29.26
N PHE A 187 -28.87 -8.96 -29.79
CA PHE A 187 -27.77 -8.43 -29.02
C PHE A 187 -28.18 -7.32 -28.05
N TYR A 188 -29.20 -6.53 -28.36
CA TYR A 188 -29.80 -5.61 -27.39
C TYR A 188 -30.39 -6.39 -26.20
N ILE A 189 -31.17 -7.43 -26.47
CA ILE A 189 -31.77 -8.25 -25.41
C ILE A 189 -30.66 -8.90 -24.52
N LEU A 190 -29.66 -9.53 -25.15
CA LEU A 190 -28.56 -10.18 -24.46
C LEU A 190 -27.69 -9.20 -23.66
N GLY A 191 -27.61 -7.94 -24.10
CA GLY A 191 -26.80 -6.93 -23.47
C GLY A 191 -27.44 -6.19 -22.30
N VAL A 192 -28.77 -6.29 -22.11
CA VAL A 192 -29.48 -5.60 -21.02
C VAL A 192 -28.93 -5.99 -19.65
N LEU A 193 -28.79 -7.30 -19.40
CA LEU A 193 -28.30 -7.79 -18.11
C LEU A 193 -26.86 -7.37 -17.83
N PRO A 194 -25.86 -7.58 -18.71
CA PRO A 194 -24.51 -7.08 -18.52
C PRO A 194 -24.44 -5.55 -18.33
N LEU A 195 -25.28 -4.79 -19.04
CA LEU A 195 -25.35 -3.33 -18.90
C LEU A 195 -25.85 -2.91 -17.52
N ALA A 196 -26.92 -3.55 -17.02
CA ALA A 196 -27.46 -3.31 -15.70
C ALA A 196 -26.44 -3.66 -14.59
N LEU A 197 -25.73 -4.78 -14.72
CA LEU A 197 -24.67 -5.19 -13.79
C LEU A 197 -23.48 -4.23 -13.80
N ASN A 198 -23.07 -3.76 -14.97
CA ASN A 198 -21.98 -2.78 -15.10
C ASN A 198 -22.37 -1.42 -14.51
N PHE A 199 -23.60 -0.96 -14.76
CA PHE A 199 -24.16 0.25 -14.17
C PHE A 199 -24.18 0.16 -12.64
N PHE A 200 -24.74 -0.93 -12.09
CA PHE A 200 -24.77 -1.17 -10.65
C PHE A 200 -23.35 -1.12 -10.06
N SER A 201 -22.38 -1.79 -10.69
CA SER A 201 -20.99 -1.77 -10.25
C SER A 201 -20.38 -0.38 -10.27
N CYS A 202 -20.67 0.43 -11.28
CA CYS A 202 -20.25 1.84 -11.34
C CYS A 202 -20.87 2.66 -10.19
N VAL A 203 -22.15 2.48 -9.91
CA VAL A 203 -22.83 3.15 -8.79
C VAL A 203 -22.15 2.79 -7.47
N VAL A 204 -21.85 1.52 -7.23
CA VAL A 204 -21.13 1.06 -6.03
C VAL A 204 -19.77 1.75 -5.91
N ILE A 205 -19.00 1.88 -6.99
CA ILE A 205 -17.69 2.56 -6.99
C ILE A 205 -17.84 4.06 -6.70
N VAL A 206 -18.80 4.72 -7.34
CA VAL A 206 -19.02 6.17 -7.16
C VAL A 206 -19.46 6.52 -5.74
N PHE A 207 -20.32 5.70 -5.13
CA PHE A 207 -20.83 5.93 -3.78
C PHE A 207 -19.96 5.34 -2.66
N ASN A 208 -18.86 4.66 -3.00
CA ASN A 208 -17.88 4.25 -2.00
C ASN A 208 -17.07 5.46 -1.53
N ASN A 209 -17.19 5.79 -0.26
CA ASN A 209 -16.47 6.88 0.38
C ASN A 209 -15.60 6.36 1.53
N THR A 210 -14.51 7.05 1.78
CA THR A 210 -13.67 6.85 2.97
C THR A 210 -14.34 7.51 4.19
N ASN A 211 -14.18 6.86 5.33
CA ASN A 211 -14.59 7.36 6.65
C ASN A 211 -13.49 7.11 7.69
N ASN A 212 -13.72 7.45 8.93
CA ASN A 212 -12.77 7.27 10.04
C ASN A 212 -13.25 6.18 11.03
N ASP A 213 -13.91 5.11 10.53
CA ASP A 213 -14.53 4.07 11.38
C ASP A 213 -13.59 2.90 11.69
N SER A 214 -12.36 2.87 11.16
CA SER A 214 -11.37 1.83 11.42
C SER A 214 -10.40 2.28 12.51
N ASP A 215 -10.24 1.48 13.56
CA ASP A 215 -9.19 1.68 14.56
C ASP A 215 -7.79 1.48 13.97
N GLY A 216 -7.68 0.80 12.82
CA GLY A 216 -6.43 0.55 12.14
C GLY A 216 -5.45 -0.25 13.00
N ALA A 217 -5.95 -1.24 13.74
CA ALA A 217 -5.11 -2.08 14.57
C ALA A 217 -4.22 -2.97 13.70
N LEU A 218 -4.84 -3.69 12.74
CA LEU A 218 -4.12 -4.45 11.72
C LEU A 218 -3.38 -3.49 10.78
N ASP A 219 -4.09 -2.47 10.28
CA ASP A 219 -3.70 -1.58 9.19
C ASP A 219 -3.61 -0.12 9.68
N ASP A 220 -2.48 0.37 10.27
CA ASP A 220 -1.23 -0.36 10.40
C ASP A 220 -0.57 -0.15 11.77
N ALA A 221 -1.34 -0.22 12.90
CA ALA A 221 -0.72 -0.16 14.22
C ALA A 221 0.23 -1.37 14.44
N SER A 222 -0.06 -2.52 13.83
CA SER A 222 0.78 -3.71 13.91
C SER A 222 2.18 -3.48 13.33
N GLY A 223 2.29 -2.80 12.21
CA GLY A 223 3.55 -2.41 11.60
C GLY A 223 4.27 -1.32 12.37
N ILE A 224 3.56 -0.28 12.84
CA ILE A 224 4.13 0.79 13.67
C ILE A 224 4.85 0.17 14.88
N VAL A 225 4.19 -0.76 15.56
CA VAL A 225 4.75 -1.40 16.76
C VAL A 225 6.00 -2.20 16.45
N CYS A 226 6.01 -2.96 15.34
CA CYS A 226 7.21 -3.67 14.90
C CYS A 226 8.38 -2.70 14.63
N ILE A 227 8.12 -1.57 13.96
CA ILE A 227 9.14 -0.55 13.70
C ILE A 227 9.68 0.03 15.01
N LEU A 228 8.82 0.37 15.98
CA LEU A 228 9.23 0.91 17.27
C LEU A 228 10.05 -0.09 18.09
N GLU A 229 9.68 -1.38 18.06
CA GLU A 229 10.42 -2.43 18.75
C GLU A 229 11.80 -2.69 18.15
N LEU A 230 11.87 -2.77 16.83
CA LEU A 230 13.14 -2.93 16.11
C LEU A 230 14.05 -1.72 16.32
N LEU A 231 13.47 -0.51 16.30
CA LEU A 231 14.19 0.73 16.55
C LEU A 231 14.74 0.78 17.98
N ASN A 232 13.92 0.37 18.99
CA ASN A 232 14.37 0.25 20.37
C ASN A 232 15.47 -0.83 20.50
N TYR A 233 15.38 -1.94 19.81
CA TYR A 233 16.42 -2.96 19.82
C TYR A 233 17.76 -2.41 19.30
N TYR A 234 17.76 -1.80 18.12
CA TYR A 234 18.99 -1.31 17.49
C TYR A 234 19.58 -0.07 18.20
N SER A 235 18.75 0.77 18.83
CA SER A 235 19.25 1.90 19.65
C SER A 235 19.98 1.46 20.91
N ASN A 236 19.61 0.29 21.47
CA ASN A 236 20.23 -0.26 22.67
C ASN A 236 21.22 -1.41 22.38
N CYS A 237 21.56 -1.65 21.13
CA CYS A 237 22.51 -2.68 20.73
C CYS A 237 23.94 -2.26 21.06
N ASN A 238 24.68 -3.18 21.71
CA ASN A 238 26.14 -3.07 21.80
C ASN A 238 26.77 -3.20 20.40
N GLN A 239 28.00 -2.67 20.23
CA GLN A 239 28.73 -2.71 18.95
C GLN A 239 28.85 -4.12 18.32
N GLU A 240 28.89 -5.16 19.14
CA GLU A 240 28.96 -6.56 18.67
C GLU A 240 27.68 -7.06 17.99
N ARG A 241 26.52 -6.48 18.30
CA ARG A 241 25.19 -6.83 17.74
C ARG A 241 24.71 -5.86 16.67
N SER A 242 25.46 -4.78 16.44
CA SER A 242 25.16 -3.82 15.37
C SER A 242 25.48 -4.41 14.00
N LEU A 243 24.69 -4.05 12.99
CA LEU A 243 25.00 -4.42 11.61
C LEU A 243 26.26 -3.68 11.14
N LYS A 244 27.21 -4.43 10.59
CA LYS A 244 28.53 -3.89 10.24
C LYS A 244 28.60 -3.31 8.82
N ASN A 245 27.78 -3.85 7.91
CA ASN A 245 27.89 -3.56 6.48
C ASN A 245 26.60 -2.92 5.91
N MET A 246 25.58 -2.66 6.75
CA MET A 246 24.29 -2.15 6.32
C MET A 246 23.85 -0.95 7.14
N ASP A 247 23.45 0.13 6.46
CA ASP A 247 22.71 1.22 7.08
C ASP A 247 21.23 0.83 7.26
N LEU A 248 20.66 1.16 8.42
CA LEU A 248 19.26 0.94 8.71
C LEU A 248 18.47 2.24 8.65
N TRP A 249 17.37 2.22 7.93
CA TRP A 249 16.39 3.30 7.88
C TRP A 249 15.09 2.80 8.48
N PHE A 250 14.60 3.45 9.51
CA PHE A 250 13.29 3.22 10.10
C PHE A 250 12.38 4.34 9.67
N VAL A 251 11.28 4.02 9.02
CA VAL A 251 10.41 4.99 8.37
C VAL A 251 8.97 4.73 8.76
N LEU A 252 8.33 5.74 9.34
CA LEU A 252 6.90 5.77 9.56
C LEU A 252 6.31 6.81 8.61
N THR A 253 5.54 6.36 7.64
CA THR A 253 4.97 7.21 6.59
C THR A 253 3.59 7.69 6.97
N GLY A 254 3.21 8.89 6.55
CA GLY A 254 1.85 9.39 6.65
C GLY A 254 1.11 9.31 5.32
N ALA A 255 -0.22 9.34 5.39
CA ALA A 255 -1.12 9.37 4.24
C ALA A 255 -0.83 8.26 3.20
N GLU A 256 -0.49 7.05 3.68
CA GLU A 256 -0.36 5.86 2.83
C GLU A 256 -1.70 5.56 2.17
N GLU A 257 -2.76 5.56 2.97
CA GLU A 257 -4.14 5.23 2.61
C GLU A 257 -4.79 6.22 1.61
N CYS A 258 -4.12 7.33 1.36
CA CYS A 258 -4.45 8.28 0.29
C CYS A 258 -3.57 8.10 -0.96
N GLY A 259 -3.10 6.89 -1.22
CA GLY A 259 -2.32 6.54 -2.40
C GLY A 259 -0.82 6.72 -2.19
N THR A 260 -0.31 6.21 -1.09
CA THR A 260 1.13 6.09 -0.77
C THR A 260 1.86 7.45 -0.77
N GLN A 261 1.19 8.52 -0.21
CA GLN A 261 1.75 9.88 -0.30
C GLN A 261 3.03 10.04 0.51
N GLY A 262 3.11 9.42 1.68
CA GLY A 262 4.28 9.44 2.55
C GLY A 262 5.52 8.90 1.85
N ILE A 263 5.45 7.68 1.35
CA ILE A 263 6.60 7.05 0.68
C ILE A 263 6.98 7.77 -0.62
N ARG A 264 6.01 8.38 -1.33
CA ARG A 264 6.31 9.22 -2.51
C ARG A 264 7.20 10.41 -2.15
N ASN A 265 6.96 11.01 -1.00
CA ASN A 265 7.75 12.12 -0.51
C ASN A 265 9.09 11.64 0.09
N PHE A 266 9.10 10.55 0.85
CA PHE A 266 10.32 9.93 1.35
C PHE A 266 11.24 9.46 0.21
N TYR A 267 10.68 8.96 -0.88
CA TYR A 267 11.44 8.57 -2.07
C TYR A 267 12.26 9.73 -2.65
N LYS A 268 11.82 10.99 -2.49
CA LYS A 268 12.60 12.16 -2.94
C LYS A 268 13.89 12.32 -2.13
N ILE A 269 13.89 11.89 -0.87
CA ILE A 269 15.07 11.90 0.01
C ILE A 269 16.06 10.82 -0.40
N ILE A 270 15.58 9.62 -0.65
CA ILE A 270 16.46 8.47 -0.93
C ILE A 270 16.90 8.37 -2.38
N LYS A 271 16.13 8.96 -3.32
CA LYS A 271 16.44 8.93 -4.74
C LYS A 271 17.78 9.64 -5.02
N GLY A 272 18.76 8.89 -5.52
CA GLY A 272 20.09 9.39 -5.83
C GLY A 272 21.07 9.39 -4.64
N ASN A 273 20.56 9.16 -3.41
CA ASN A 273 21.37 9.11 -2.20
C ASN A 273 21.70 7.68 -1.75
N ILE A 274 20.91 6.69 -2.20
CA ILE A 274 21.15 5.28 -1.92
C ILE A 274 21.04 4.43 -3.18
N ASN A 275 21.88 3.41 -3.27
CA ASN A 275 21.88 2.48 -4.40
C ASN A 275 20.74 1.47 -4.26
N ARG A 276 19.72 1.56 -5.13
CA ARG A 276 18.54 0.67 -5.12
C ARG A 276 18.89 -0.82 -5.23
N ASN A 277 19.95 -1.16 -5.96
CA ASN A 277 20.36 -2.56 -6.18
C ASN A 277 21.00 -3.17 -4.92
N GLN A 278 21.43 -2.34 -3.99
CA GLN A 278 22.03 -2.70 -2.71
C GLN A 278 21.10 -2.37 -1.51
N THR A 279 19.87 -2.02 -1.79
CA THR A 279 18.88 -1.69 -0.77
C THR A 279 17.83 -2.79 -0.67
N ILE A 280 17.55 -3.20 0.57
CA ILE A 280 16.47 -4.12 0.94
C ILE A 280 15.35 -3.31 1.58
N VAL A 281 14.11 -3.52 1.14
CA VAL A 281 12.91 -2.90 1.72
C VAL A 281 12.14 -3.96 2.50
N LEU A 282 11.85 -3.67 3.75
CA LEU A 282 11.01 -4.47 4.63
C LEU A 282 9.78 -3.64 4.96
N ASN A 283 8.64 -3.97 4.36
CA ASN A 283 7.36 -3.30 4.63
C ASN A 283 6.55 -4.12 5.62
N PHE A 284 6.11 -3.50 6.69
CA PHE A 284 5.25 -4.09 7.70
C PHE A 284 3.87 -3.50 7.49
N ASP A 285 2.90 -4.33 7.12
CA ASP A 285 1.59 -3.84 6.71
C ASP A 285 0.52 -4.93 6.93
N SER A 286 -0.43 -4.65 7.81
CA SER A 286 -1.57 -5.52 8.08
C SER A 286 -1.21 -6.88 8.68
N ILE A 287 -0.42 -6.91 9.75
CA ILE A 287 0.03 -8.13 10.42
C ILE A 287 -0.97 -8.53 11.51
N GLY A 288 -1.54 -9.73 11.40
CA GLY A 288 -2.59 -10.24 12.29
C GLY A 288 -2.16 -11.42 13.16
N LYS A 289 -2.85 -12.54 12.99
CA LYS A 289 -2.60 -13.82 13.70
C LYS A 289 -1.75 -14.79 12.91
N ASN A 290 -1.55 -14.53 11.61
CA ASN A 290 -0.70 -15.30 10.73
C ASN A 290 0.37 -14.40 10.11
N LEU A 291 1.45 -15.01 9.63
CA LEU A 291 2.51 -14.29 8.94
C LEU A 291 2.62 -14.79 7.50
N ASP A 292 2.36 -13.90 6.58
CA ASP A 292 2.57 -14.12 5.16
C ASP A 292 3.69 -13.23 4.63
N PHE A 293 4.45 -13.74 3.68
CA PHE A 293 5.36 -12.96 2.85
C PHE A 293 4.64 -12.57 1.56
N VAL A 294 4.33 -11.28 1.41
CA VAL A 294 3.59 -10.78 0.26
C VAL A 294 4.53 -10.44 -0.88
N LYS A 295 4.19 -10.92 -2.08
CA LYS A 295 4.90 -10.68 -3.35
C LYS A 295 4.05 -9.84 -4.28
N PHE A 296 4.64 -8.81 -4.87
CA PHE A 296 3.97 -7.96 -5.84
C PHE A 296 4.34 -8.34 -7.28
N GLY A 297 3.47 -9.08 -7.97
CA GLY A 297 3.62 -9.41 -9.39
C GLY A 297 4.96 -10.07 -9.72
N VAL A 298 5.62 -9.55 -10.76
CA VAL A 298 6.93 -10.05 -11.25
C VAL A 298 8.10 -9.28 -10.61
N PHE A 299 7.84 -8.16 -9.95
CA PHE A 299 8.84 -7.12 -9.68
C PHE A 299 9.69 -7.31 -8.43
N MET A 300 9.35 -8.22 -7.53
CA MET A 300 10.13 -8.35 -6.29
C MET A 300 10.66 -9.75 -6.09
N HIS A 301 11.97 -9.94 -6.18
CA HIS A 301 12.69 -10.85 -5.26
C HIS A 301 14.14 -11.06 -5.66
N LYS A 302 15.07 -10.82 -4.74
CA LYS A 302 16.21 -11.73 -4.61
C LYS A 302 15.69 -12.97 -3.89
N LYS A 303 15.60 -14.11 -4.58
CA LYS A 303 15.25 -15.42 -3.97
C LYS A 303 16.01 -15.63 -2.65
N LYS A 304 17.27 -15.18 -2.60
CA LYS A 304 18.18 -15.28 -1.46
C LYS A 304 17.60 -14.64 -0.18
N ILE A 305 17.01 -13.42 -0.27
CA ILE A 305 16.44 -12.71 0.90
C ILE A 305 15.25 -13.50 1.46
N LEU A 306 14.28 -13.84 0.61
CA LEU A 306 13.12 -14.60 1.03
C LEU A 306 13.47 -15.96 1.64
N THR A 307 14.49 -16.63 1.09
CA THR A 307 14.96 -17.92 1.62
C THR A 307 15.51 -17.77 3.03
N VAL A 308 16.25 -16.70 3.32
CA VAL A 308 16.75 -16.40 4.67
C VAL A 308 15.58 -16.20 5.63
N PHE A 309 14.62 -15.34 5.28
CA PHE A 309 13.46 -15.08 6.14
C PHE A 309 12.63 -16.33 6.41
N LYS A 310 12.38 -17.18 5.40
CA LYS A 310 11.67 -18.45 5.58
C LYS A 310 12.38 -19.37 6.55
N ARG A 311 13.69 -19.57 6.35
CA ARG A 311 14.50 -20.40 7.24
C ARG A 311 14.50 -19.87 8.68
N GLN A 312 14.61 -18.57 8.87
CA GLN A 312 14.52 -17.98 10.20
C GLN A 312 13.11 -18.18 10.80
N SER A 313 12.03 -18.01 10.03
CA SER A 313 10.66 -18.28 10.49
C SER A 313 10.47 -19.72 10.97
N GLU A 314 11.07 -20.70 10.28
CA GLU A 314 11.03 -22.11 10.70
C GLU A 314 11.71 -22.33 12.06
N LYS A 315 12.81 -21.63 12.37
CA LYS A 315 13.47 -21.70 13.70
C LYS A 315 12.56 -21.19 14.83
N TYR A 316 11.70 -20.21 14.53
CA TYR A 316 10.72 -19.68 15.47
C TYR A 316 9.41 -20.48 15.47
N SER A 317 9.38 -21.63 14.78
CA SER A 317 8.20 -22.49 14.64
C SER A 317 6.99 -21.74 14.07
N LEU A 318 7.24 -20.77 13.17
CA LEU A 318 6.21 -20.06 12.44
C LEU A 318 6.03 -20.66 11.05
N LYS A 319 4.80 -21.09 10.77
CA LYS A 319 4.40 -21.44 9.41
C LYS A 319 4.13 -20.14 8.64
N THR A 320 4.86 -19.95 7.55
CA THR A 320 4.71 -18.76 6.71
C THR A 320 4.36 -19.17 5.29
N ASP A 321 3.35 -18.52 4.73
CA ASP A 321 3.02 -18.67 3.33
C ASP A 321 3.62 -17.55 2.48
N THR A 322 3.75 -17.80 1.19
CA THR A 322 4.11 -16.74 0.24
C THR A 322 2.94 -16.46 -0.66
N ARG A 323 2.30 -15.32 -0.45
CA ARG A 323 1.15 -14.88 -1.23
C ARG A 323 1.57 -13.96 -2.36
N ARG A 324 0.99 -14.11 -3.53
CA ARG A 324 1.22 -13.22 -4.67
C ARG A 324 0.01 -12.34 -4.88
N VAL A 325 0.21 -11.03 -4.79
CA VAL A 325 -0.82 -10.06 -5.13
C VAL A 325 -0.54 -9.52 -6.53
N LEU A 326 -1.50 -9.70 -7.45
CA LEU A 326 -1.33 -9.34 -8.86
C LEU A 326 -1.90 -7.96 -9.18
N PHE A 327 -3.01 -7.57 -8.54
CA PHE A 327 -3.74 -6.34 -8.86
C PHE A 327 -4.37 -5.71 -7.62
N GLY A 328 -4.52 -4.37 -7.66
CA GLY A 328 -5.40 -3.64 -6.75
C GLY A 328 -4.81 -3.28 -5.39
N VAL A 329 -3.56 -3.66 -5.11
CA VAL A 329 -2.87 -3.30 -3.88
C VAL A 329 -1.90 -2.16 -4.14
N HIS A 330 -1.93 -1.18 -3.27
CA HIS A 330 -1.04 -0.04 -3.26
C HIS A 330 -0.48 0.10 -1.85
N THR A 331 0.73 -0.43 -1.61
CA THR A 331 1.45 -0.28 -0.35
C THR A 331 2.74 0.49 -0.57
N ASP A 332 3.34 0.95 0.51
CA ASP A 332 4.62 1.64 0.47
C ASP A 332 5.73 0.74 -0.09
N GLY A 333 5.71 -0.55 0.29
CA GLY A 333 6.61 -1.56 -0.26
C GLY A 333 6.43 -1.72 -1.77
N TYR A 334 5.18 -1.83 -2.24
CA TYR A 334 4.88 -1.92 -3.68
C TYR A 334 5.30 -0.67 -4.46
N PHE A 335 5.15 0.51 -3.88
CA PHE A 335 5.61 1.75 -4.49
C PHE A 335 7.12 1.74 -4.77
N LEU A 336 7.95 1.28 -3.82
CA LEU A 336 9.39 1.16 -3.98
C LEU A 336 9.77 0.03 -4.92
N ALA A 337 9.05 -1.10 -4.88
CA ALA A 337 9.24 -2.22 -5.78
C ALA A 337 9.11 -1.84 -7.25
N LYS A 338 8.10 -1.07 -7.61
CA LYS A 338 7.93 -0.51 -8.97
C LYS A 338 9.11 0.37 -9.42
N ARG A 339 9.94 0.82 -8.49
CA ARG A 339 11.14 1.63 -8.76
C ARG A 339 12.44 0.81 -8.73
N GLY A 340 12.31 -0.51 -8.65
CA GLY A 340 13.42 -1.44 -8.71
C GLY A 340 14.11 -1.72 -7.37
N TYR A 341 13.54 -1.26 -6.25
CA TYR A 341 13.97 -1.71 -4.93
C TYR A 341 13.51 -3.14 -4.70
N GLN A 342 14.31 -3.90 -3.96
CA GLN A 342 14.00 -5.29 -3.64
C GLN A 342 13.65 -5.43 -2.17
N GLY A 343 12.73 -6.33 -1.83
CA GLY A 343 12.36 -6.47 -0.43
C GLY A 343 11.28 -7.52 -0.18
N ILE A 344 10.71 -7.47 0.99
CA ILE A 344 9.64 -8.33 1.47
C ILE A 344 8.60 -7.42 2.13
N GLU A 345 7.33 -7.75 1.95
CA GLU A 345 6.25 -7.22 2.76
C GLU A 345 5.74 -8.32 3.68
N PHE A 346 5.54 -7.95 4.93
CA PHE A 346 4.96 -8.79 5.97
C PHE A 346 3.50 -8.42 6.16
N GLY A 347 2.60 -9.39 6.13
CA GLY A 347 1.18 -9.18 6.32
C GLY A 347 0.45 -10.46 6.74
N ASP A 348 -0.86 -10.39 6.89
CA ASP A 348 -1.75 -11.53 7.15
C ASP A 348 -2.90 -11.54 6.14
N TYR A 349 -2.83 -12.44 5.16
CA TYR A 349 -3.83 -12.53 4.11
C TYR A 349 -5.23 -12.91 4.65
N ASP A 350 -5.30 -13.70 5.70
CA ASP A 350 -6.58 -14.13 6.27
C ASP A 350 -7.28 -13.00 7.03
N SER A 351 -6.52 -12.02 7.51
CA SER A 351 -7.00 -10.82 8.18
C SER A 351 -7.48 -9.73 7.22
N TYR A 352 -7.16 -9.83 5.91
CA TYR A 352 -7.53 -8.87 4.88
C TYR A 352 -9.02 -8.50 4.87
N LYS A 353 -9.88 -9.44 5.22
CA LYS A 353 -11.33 -9.23 5.33
C LYS A 353 -11.76 -8.22 6.41
N TYR A 354 -10.91 -7.89 7.36
CA TYR A 354 -11.20 -6.94 8.44
C TYR A 354 -10.75 -5.52 8.12
N LEU A 355 -9.81 -5.38 7.19
CA LEU A 355 -9.20 -4.09 6.86
C LEU A 355 -10.23 -3.06 6.41
N HIS A 356 -9.93 -1.80 6.67
CA HIS A 356 -10.73 -0.64 6.29
C HIS A 356 -12.18 -0.68 6.85
N SER A 357 -12.38 -1.28 8.02
CA SER A 357 -13.69 -1.38 8.67
C SER A 357 -13.57 -1.26 10.19
N SER A 358 -14.70 -1.07 10.87
CA SER A 358 -14.78 -1.09 12.34
C SER A 358 -14.43 -2.45 12.97
N LYS A 359 -14.11 -3.47 12.15
CA LYS A 359 -13.65 -4.80 12.61
C LYS A 359 -12.13 -4.91 12.64
N ASP A 360 -11.43 -3.89 12.23
CA ASP A 360 -9.97 -3.79 12.31
C ASP A 360 -9.57 -3.35 13.71
N THR A 361 -9.54 -4.31 14.63
CA THR A 361 -9.39 -4.12 16.08
C THR A 361 -8.28 -5.01 16.65
N ILE A 362 -7.77 -4.67 17.84
CA ILE A 362 -6.61 -5.32 18.47
C ILE A 362 -6.78 -6.84 18.66
N ASP A 363 -8.00 -7.33 18.87
CA ASP A 363 -8.30 -8.77 19.03
C ASP A 363 -7.99 -9.62 17.77
N LYS A 364 -7.73 -8.98 16.65
CA LYS A 364 -7.28 -9.62 15.40
C LYS A 364 -5.77 -9.84 15.34
N ILE A 365 -5.01 -9.32 16.30
CA ILE A 365 -3.55 -9.36 16.32
C ILE A 365 -3.07 -10.33 17.39
N ASP A 366 -1.98 -11.05 17.10
CA ASP A 366 -1.24 -11.83 18.08
C ASP A 366 0.07 -11.10 18.45
N PRO A 367 0.18 -10.51 19.64
CA PRO A 367 1.39 -9.81 20.07
C PRO A 367 2.62 -10.70 20.10
N LEU A 368 2.47 -11.99 20.40
CA LEU A 368 3.56 -12.97 20.36
C LEU A 368 4.08 -13.19 18.95
N LEU A 369 3.18 -13.17 17.96
CA LEU A 369 3.58 -13.21 16.55
C LEU A 369 4.41 -11.99 16.16
N LEU A 370 3.99 -10.77 16.56
CA LEU A 370 4.75 -9.55 16.29
C LEU A 370 6.13 -9.58 16.94
N LYS A 371 6.23 -10.09 18.18
CA LYS A 371 7.50 -10.32 18.85
C LYS A 371 8.40 -11.25 18.03
N LYS A 372 7.90 -12.43 17.67
CA LYS A 372 8.64 -13.39 16.85
C LYS A 372 9.06 -12.81 15.49
N LEU A 373 8.19 -12.02 14.85
CA LEU A 373 8.53 -11.35 13.59
C LEU A 373 9.71 -10.39 13.77
N CYS A 374 9.71 -9.57 14.82
CA CYS A 374 10.83 -8.68 15.11
C CYS A 374 12.14 -9.47 15.33
N GLU A 375 12.09 -10.58 16.05
CA GLU A 375 13.24 -11.46 16.28
C GLU A 375 13.72 -12.11 14.98
N ILE A 376 12.81 -12.58 14.12
CA ILE A 376 13.09 -13.10 12.78
C ILE A 376 13.78 -12.04 11.90
N VAL A 377 13.32 -10.79 11.97
CA VAL A 377 13.93 -9.68 11.23
C VAL A 377 15.36 -9.44 11.70
N ILE A 378 15.60 -9.41 13.02
CA ILE A 378 16.94 -9.22 13.57
C ILE A 378 17.89 -10.33 13.12
N ASP A 379 17.48 -11.59 13.26
CA ASP A 379 18.30 -12.75 12.88
C ASP A 379 18.55 -12.79 11.38
N SER A 380 17.52 -12.49 10.57
CA SER A 380 17.63 -12.44 9.11
C SER A 380 18.59 -11.34 8.65
N MET A 381 18.49 -10.15 9.25
CA MET A 381 19.38 -9.03 8.92
C MET A 381 20.83 -9.33 9.34
N SER A 382 21.05 -9.90 10.52
CA SER A 382 22.37 -10.32 10.97
C SER A 382 22.99 -11.34 10.02
N GLU A 383 22.20 -12.32 9.56
CA GLU A 383 22.68 -13.30 8.59
C GLU A 383 23.01 -12.67 7.23
N ILE A 384 22.12 -11.79 6.71
CA ILE A 384 22.31 -11.12 5.41
C ILE A 384 23.52 -10.16 5.46
N ASP A 385 23.77 -9.51 6.60
CA ASP A 385 24.94 -8.63 6.80
C ASP A 385 26.25 -9.38 6.71
N ASN A 386 26.28 -10.64 7.17
CA ASN A 386 27.43 -11.53 7.13
C ASN A 386 27.62 -12.26 5.77
N LEU A 387 26.64 -12.19 4.88
CA LEU A 387 26.78 -12.78 3.53
C LEU A 387 27.64 -11.86 2.65
N LYS A 388 28.77 -12.42 2.17
CA LYS A 388 29.69 -11.78 1.21
C LYS A 388 29.05 -11.61 -0.18
#